data_d352aaf0d8d22ad90535f17e183bdd02
#
_entry.id   d352aaf0d8d22ad90535f17e183bdd02
#
_cell.length_a   1.000
_cell.length_b   1.000
_cell.length_c   1.000
_cell.angle_alpha   90.00
_cell.angle_beta   90.00
_cell.angle_gamma   90.00
#
_symmetry.space_group_name_H-M   'P 1'
#
loop_
_entity.id
_entity.type
_entity.pdbx_description
1 polymer ?
#
loop_
_entity_poly.entity_id
_entity_poly.type
_entity_poly.pdbx_seq_one_letter_code
_entity_poly.pdbx_strand_id
1 'polypeptide(L)'
;TLTINSNQKFPLASTLKVLIAFNFVKAVTNKRFSINDKVELDELDKFYLPNTDGDAHPRWKKSINNPADVSLMEVAKGMMQFSSNACTDFLINKIGIDTINNSLDALQLDSHDQITYLTPPILMPRYLSDKKKIARQQLESMAIHKYQELSKELFEKMTTDGCNDLKENMLKMLDHKTQLAITKKMPSSTTREYADFMYELGGNLLSEKEKDLFSEIVIGKNIKSEEDAYFWYKGGATMFVLTSALYRKFYGNTIAVSLFIKDDTGGELYWIRNIFNDFVISTALDADFREKVKESLR
;
A
#
# COMPACT_ATOMS: atom_id res chain seq x y z
N THR A 1 -0.18 -15.66 -20.99
CA THR A 1 -0.28 -14.30 -20.42
C THR A 1 -1.51 -13.61 -20.98
N LEU A 2 -2.27 -12.90 -20.16
CA LEU A 2 -3.33 -11.99 -20.54
C LEU A 2 -2.95 -10.58 -20.07
N THR A 3 -3.02 -9.59 -20.96
CA THR A 3 -2.72 -8.19 -20.64
C THR A 3 -3.75 -7.27 -21.28
N ILE A 4 -4.32 -6.36 -20.47
CA ILE A 4 -5.28 -5.36 -20.92
C ILE A 4 -4.86 -4.02 -20.33
N ASN A 5 -4.60 -3.04 -21.17
CA ASN A 5 -4.14 -1.70 -20.76
C ASN A 5 -2.96 -1.74 -19.77
N SER A 6 -2.12 -2.78 -19.88
CA SER A 6 -1.14 -3.16 -18.85
C SER A 6 -0.03 -2.13 -18.63
N ASN A 7 0.16 -1.18 -19.55
CA ASN A 7 1.14 -0.09 -19.44
C ASN A 7 0.51 1.23 -18.97
N GLN A 8 -0.81 1.25 -18.70
CA GLN A 8 -1.46 2.44 -18.17
C GLN A 8 -1.13 2.59 -16.68
N LYS A 9 -0.72 3.79 -16.27
CA LYS A 9 -0.43 4.11 -14.87
C LYS A 9 -1.72 4.38 -14.08
N PHE A 10 -1.77 3.80 -12.89
CA PHE A 10 -2.85 4.02 -11.91
C PHE A 10 -2.28 4.30 -10.52
N PRO A 11 -2.93 5.15 -9.72
CA PRO A 11 -2.59 5.29 -8.31
C PRO A 11 -2.67 3.93 -7.59
N LEU A 12 -1.63 3.60 -6.84
CA LEU A 12 -1.47 2.27 -6.25
C LEU A 12 -2.27 2.05 -4.97
N ALA A 13 -2.68 3.14 -4.31
CA ALA A 13 -3.23 3.03 -2.96
C ALA A 13 -2.34 2.12 -2.09
N SER A 14 -2.92 1.18 -1.33
CA SER A 14 -2.14 0.30 -0.45
C SER A 14 -1.37 -0.83 -1.15
N THR A 15 -1.50 -1.01 -2.48
CA THR A 15 -0.72 -2.02 -3.19
C THR A 15 0.77 -1.68 -3.21
N LEU A 16 1.15 -0.39 -3.11
CA LEU A 16 2.54 0.05 -2.96
C LEU A 16 3.25 -0.55 -1.72
N LYS A 17 2.51 -1.03 -0.71
CA LYS A 17 3.06 -1.64 0.51
C LYS A 17 3.85 -2.93 0.22
N VAL A 18 3.65 -3.56 -0.93
CA VAL A 18 4.47 -4.69 -1.40
C VAL A 18 5.94 -4.26 -1.55
N LEU A 19 6.19 -3.08 -2.15
CA LEU A 19 7.53 -2.53 -2.30
C LEU A 19 8.18 -2.21 -0.94
N ILE A 20 7.39 -1.68 0.00
CA ILE A 20 7.86 -1.39 1.36
C ILE A 20 8.20 -2.69 2.10
N ALA A 21 7.35 -3.72 1.99
CA ALA A 21 7.60 -5.03 2.59
C ALA A 21 8.86 -5.71 2.02
N PHE A 22 9.09 -5.62 0.71
CA PHE A 22 10.33 -6.07 0.09
C PHE A 22 11.56 -5.38 0.70
N ASN A 23 11.55 -4.05 0.76
CA ASN A 23 12.66 -3.28 1.33
C ASN A 23 12.84 -3.54 2.83
N PHE A 24 11.75 -3.79 3.57
CA PHE A 24 11.81 -4.21 4.96
C PHE A 24 12.54 -5.54 5.12
N VAL A 25 12.16 -6.55 4.34
CA VAL A 25 12.82 -7.88 4.33
C VAL A 25 14.31 -7.74 4.02
N LYS A 26 14.68 -6.97 2.99
CA LYS A 26 16.07 -6.71 2.64
C LYS A 26 16.83 -6.01 3.77
N ALA A 27 16.23 -5.04 4.44
CA ALA A 27 16.87 -4.33 5.55
C ALA A 27 17.11 -5.25 6.76
N VAL A 28 16.16 -6.14 7.07
CA VAL A 28 16.31 -7.16 8.14
C VAL A 28 17.41 -8.16 7.80
N THR A 29 17.41 -8.72 6.60
CA THR A 29 18.42 -9.72 6.20
C THR A 29 19.82 -9.13 6.10
N ASN A 30 19.92 -7.83 5.75
CA ASN A 30 21.15 -7.06 5.79
C ASN A 30 21.52 -6.54 7.20
N LYS A 31 20.80 -6.99 8.24
CA LYS A 31 21.07 -6.67 9.67
C LYS A 31 21.04 -5.16 9.99
N ARG A 32 20.29 -4.36 9.24
CA ARG A 32 20.09 -2.94 9.55
C ARG A 32 19.26 -2.74 10.84
N PHE A 33 18.35 -3.67 11.09
CA PHE A 33 17.54 -3.78 12.31
C PHE A 33 17.02 -5.23 12.45
N SER A 34 16.52 -5.54 13.65
CA SER A 34 15.94 -6.86 13.94
C SER A 34 14.41 -6.82 13.84
N ILE A 35 13.80 -7.91 13.39
CA ILE A 35 12.34 -8.09 13.46
C ILE A 35 11.81 -8.02 14.89
N ASN A 36 12.67 -8.28 15.89
CA ASN A 36 12.34 -8.26 17.32
C ASN A 36 12.56 -6.89 17.98
N ASP A 37 13.14 -5.91 17.27
CA ASP A 37 13.30 -4.56 17.80
C ASP A 37 11.92 -4.03 18.23
N LYS A 38 11.89 -3.40 19.41
CA LYS A 38 10.66 -2.91 20.01
C LYS A 38 10.34 -1.48 19.57
N VAL A 39 9.06 -1.23 19.41
CA VAL A 39 8.46 0.06 19.06
C VAL A 39 7.32 0.33 20.04
N GLU A 40 7.32 1.48 20.68
CA GLU A 40 6.19 1.89 21.51
C GLU A 40 4.95 2.14 20.65
N LEU A 41 3.79 1.67 21.10
CA LEU A 41 2.56 1.80 20.33
C LEU A 41 2.16 3.26 20.14
N ASP A 42 2.43 4.11 21.15
CA ASP A 42 2.17 5.55 21.09
C ASP A 42 3.01 6.27 20.02
N GLU A 43 4.21 5.74 19.69
CA GLU A 43 5.01 6.25 18.58
C GLU A 43 4.34 6.03 17.23
N LEU A 44 3.70 4.88 17.05
CA LEU A 44 2.92 4.57 15.84
C LEU A 44 1.64 5.41 15.76
N ASP A 45 0.99 5.68 16.90
CA ASP A 45 -0.24 6.45 16.98
C ASP A 45 -0.05 7.92 16.53
N LYS A 46 1.19 8.45 16.56
CA LYS A 46 1.49 9.76 15.99
C LYS A 46 1.12 9.86 14.50
N PHE A 47 1.25 8.75 13.77
CA PHE A 47 0.97 8.66 12.33
C PHE A 47 -0.46 8.21 12.04
N TYR A 48 -1.27 7.91 13.04
CA TYR A 48 -2.67 7.54 12.82
C TYR A 48 -3.56 8.77 12.68
N LEU A 49 -4.37 8.76 11.64
CA LEU A 49 -5.42 9.75 11.38
C LEU A 49 -6.77 9.05 11.44
N PRO A 50 -7.62 9.36 12.46
CA PRO A 50 -8.90 8.69 12.63
C PRO A 50 -9.81 8.77 11.40
N ASN A 51 -10.49 7.68 11.08
CA ASN A 51 -11.43 7.54 9.95
C ASN A 51 -10.83 7.78 8.55
N THR A 52 -9.53 7.54 8.36
CA THR A 52 -8.85 7.76 7.07
C THR A 52 -8.30 6.50 6.42
N ASP A 53 -8.18 5.39 7.15
CA ASP A 53 -7.64 4.13 6.66
C ASP A 53 -8.65 2.95 6.74
N GLY A 54 -9.96 3.26 6.86
CA GLY A 54 -11.00 2.24 6.98
C GLY A 54 -10.87 1.39 8.25
N ASP A 55 -10.49 2.01 9.35
CA ASP A 55 -10.26 1.39 10.66
C ASP A 55 -9.13 0.34 10.68
N ALA A 56 -8.22 0.37 9.72
CA ALA A 56 -7.14 -0.59 9.62
C ALA A 56 -6.23 -0.58 10.85
N HIS A 57 -5.79 0.60 11.29
CA HIS A 57 -4.93 0.74 12.45
C HIS A 57 -5.61 0.33 13.78
N PRO A 58 -6.83 0.78 14.10
CA PRO A 58 -7.56 0.32 15.29
C PRO A 58 -7.81 -1.20 15.30
N ARG A 59 -8.17 -1.79 14.15
CA ARG A 59 -8.36 -3.25 14.05
C ARG A 59 -7.08 -4.03 14.29
N TRP A 60 -5.96 -3.55 13.74
CA TRP A 60 -4.65 -4.13 14.03
C TRP A 60 -4.31 -4.05 15.52
N LYS A 61 -4.38 -2.86 16.14
CA LYS A 61 -4.14 -2.68 17.58
C LYS A 61 -4.98 -3.63 18.43
N LYS A 62 -6.28 -3.74 18.12
CA LYS A 62 -7.19 -4.67 18.80
C LYS A 62 -6.76 -6.13 18.65
N SER A 63 -6.27 -6.53 17.48
CA SER A 63 -5.85 -7.92 17.20
C SER A 63 -4.64 -8.37 18.01
N ILE A 64 -3.82 -7.42 18.46
CA ILE A 64 -2.64 -7.64 19.32
C ILE A 64 -2.89 -7.25 20.79
N ASN A 65 -4.13 -7.00 21.19
CA ASN A 65 -4.55 -6.64 22.55
C ASN A 65 -3.95 -5.31 23.08
N ASN A 66 -3.65 -4.34 22.20
CA ASN A 66 -3.12 -3.01 22.55
C ASN A 66 -1.98 -3.06 23.60
N PRO A 67 -0.85 -3.73 23.34
CA PRO A 67 0.28 -3.76 24.26
C PRO A 67 0.96 -2.39 24.31
N ALA A 68 1.85 -2.16 25.30
CA ALA A 68 2.62 -0.92 25.37
C ALA A 68 3.64 -0.80 24.22
N ASP A 69 4.26 -1.92 23.85
CA ASP A 69 5.22 -2.01 22.76
C ASP A 69 4.94 -3.22 21.86
N VAL A 70 5.38 -3.14 20.60
CA VAL A 70 5.28 -4.21 19.61
C VAL A 70 6.63 -4.46 18.95
N SER A 71 6.81 -5.64 18.36
CA SER A 71 8.00 -5.90 17.52
C SER A 71 7.86 -5.26 16.14
N LEU A 72 8.98 -5.01 15.46
CA LEU A 72 8.97 -4.57 14.05
C LEU A 72 8.26 -5.58 13.14
N MET A 73 8.29 -6.87 13.48
CA MET A 73 7.51 -7.90 12.79
C MET A 73 6.01 -7.60 12.87
N GLU A 74 5.49 -7.28 14.06
CA GLU A 74 4.06 -6.95 14.23
C GLU A 74 3.69 -5.64 13.52
N VAL A 75 4.59 -4.65 13.47
CA VAL A 75 4.37 -3.43 12.67
C VAL A 75 4.28 -3.78 11.18
N ALA A 76 5.17 -4.65 10.66
CA ALA A 76 5.14 -5.07 9.26
C ALA A 76 3.85 -5.87 8.94
N LYS A 77 3.38 -6.74 9.85
CA LYS A 77 2.08 -7.42 9.74
C LYS A 77 0.93 -6.40 9.76
N GLY A 78 0.97 -5.39 10.62
CA GLY A 78 0.00 -4.30 10.66
C GLY A 78 -0.11 -3.56 9.31
N MET A 79 1.03 -3.29 8.69
CA MET A 79 1.08 -2.70 7.34
C MET A 79 0.47 -3.61 6.27
N MET A 80 0.83 -4.89 6.23
CA MET A 80 0.45 -5.77 5.11
C MET A 80 -0.92 -6.41 5.31
N GLN A 81 -1.19 -7.01 6.46
CA GLN A 81 -2.40 -7.80 6.70
C GLN A 81 -3.62 -6.92 7.01
N PHE A 82 -3.43 -5.84 7.76
CA PHE A 82 -4.49 -4.89 8.10
C PHE A 82 -4.52 -3.68 7.19
N SER A 83 -3.41 -3.40 6.50
CA SER A 83 -3.26 -2.20 5.67
C SER A 83 -3.16 -0.88 6.46
N SER A 84 -2.68 -0.92 7.73
CA SER A 84 -2.47 0.27 8.55
C SER A 84 -1.53 1.27 7.87
N ASN A 85 -1.99 2.51 7.68
CA ASN A 85 -1.17 3.58 7.13
C ASN A 85 -0.14 4.08 8.14
N ALA A 86 -0.46 4.08 9.43
CA ALA A 86 0.47 4.45 10.50
C ALA A 86 1.68 3.50 10.56
N CYS A 87 1.43 2.18 10.53
CA CYS A 87 2.49 1.18 10.42
C CYS A 87 3.32 1.37 9.15
N THR A 88 2.67 1.74 8.04
CA THR A 88 3.34 1.96 6.76
C THR A 88 4.32 3.12 6.84
N ASP A 89 3.85 4.28 7.30
CA ASP A 89 4.66 5.50 7.37
C ASP A 89 5.82 5.35 8.38
N PHE A 90 5.58 4.66 9.49
CA PHE A 90 6.64 4.30 10.41
C PHE A 90 7.73 3.45 9.72
N LEU A 91 7.35 2.41 8.96
CA LEU A 91 8.31 1.57 8.26
C LEU A 91 9.02 2.29 7.11
N ILE A 92 8.34 3.16 6.37
CA ILE A 92 8.97 4.02 5.36
C ILE A 92 10.10 4.85 6.03
N ASN A 93 9.82 5.45 7.18
CA ASN A 93 10.81 6.23 7.92
C ASN A 93 11.96 5.34 8.43
N LYS A 94 11.66 4.20 9.03
CA LYS A 94 12.65 3.25 9.58
C LYS A 94 13.61 2.70 8.53
N ILE A 95 13.09 2.36 7.36
CA ILE A 95 13.87 1.90 6.21
C ILE A 95 14.61 3.06 5.55
N GLY A 96 14.02 4.23 5.56
CA GLY A 96 14.44 5.43 4.83
C GLY A 96 13.77 5.51 3.46
N ILE A 97 13.01 6.58 3.24
CA ILE A 97 12.23 6.80 2.00
C ILE A 97 13.13 6.79 0.77
N ASP A 98 14.33 7.38 0.85
CA ASP A 98 15.30 7.42 -0.24
C ASP A 98 15.84 6.01 -0.55
N THR A 99 16.03 5.15 0.47
CA THR A 99 16.41 3.74 0.25
C THR A 99 15.35 3.00 -0.57
N ILE A 100 14.07 3.21 -0.25
CA ILE A 100 12.97 2.58 -0.97
C ILE A 100 12.88 3.13 -2.40
N ASN A 101 12.97 4.44 -2.58
CA ASN A 101 12.90 5.07 -3.90
C ASN A 101 14.08 4.68 -4.79
N ASN A 102 15.29 4.58 -4.24
CA ASN A 102 16.47 4.11 -4.98
C ASN A 102 16.39 2.62 -5.38
N SER A 103 15.55 1.83 -4.71
CA SER A 103 15.33 0.42 -5.12
C SER A 103 14.51 0.28 -6.39
N LEU A 104 13.78 1.30 -6.83
CA LEU A 104 12.93 1.25 -8.03
C LEU A 104 13.75 0.92 -9.29
N ASP A 105 14.87 1.59 -9.49
CA ASP A 105 15.75 1.36 -10.64
C ASP A 105 16.32 -0.07 -10.63
N ALA A 106 16.79 -0.54 -9.47
CA ALA A 106 17.32 -1.89 -9.31
C ALA A 106 16.26 -2.99 -9.54
N LEU A 107 14.99 -2.66 -9.30
CA LEU A 107 13.83 -3.53 -9.52
C LEU A 107 13.23 -3.39 -10.93
N GLN A 108 13.77 -2.52 -11.77
CA GLN A 108 13.26 -2.22 -13.13
C GLN A 108 11.77 -1.78 -13.11
N LEU A 109 11.41 -0.99 -12.11
CA LEU A 109 10.08 -0.39 -11.97
C LEU A 109 10.07 1.02 -12.58
N ASP A 110 10.38 1.11 -13.86
CA ASP A 110 10.65 2.37 -14.57
C ASP A 110 9.43 3.30 -14.67
N SER A 111 8.23 2.72 -14.67
CA SER A 111 6.98 3.50 -14.66
C SER A 111 6.50 3.85 -13.25
N HIS A 112 7.11 3.31 -12.21
CA HIS A 112 6.69 3.55 -10.83
C HIS A 112 7.09 4.96 -10.37
N ASP A 113 6.12 5.74 -9.86
CA ASP A 113 6.44 7.01 -9.23
C ASP A 113 7.17 6.79 -7.91
N GLN A 114 8.03 7.73 -7.53
CA GLN A 114 8.63 7.73 -6.21
C GLN A 114 7.54 7.69 -5.14
N ILE A 115 7.75 6.86 -4.11
CA ILE A 115 6.81 6.79 -2.99
C ILE A 115 6.89 8.06 -2.12
N THR A 116 5.77 8.34 -1.47
CA THR A 116 5.66 9.34 -0.43
C THR A 116 5.07 8.71 0.82
N TYR A 117 5.08 9.40 1.96
CA TYR A 117 4.29 8.99 3.12
C TYR A 117 2.80 8.99 2.78
N LEU A 118 2.00 8.17 3.47
CA LEU A 118 0.58 7.98 3.16
C LEU A 118 -0.35 8.88 3.98
N THR A 119 0.02 9.17 5.23
CA THR A 119 -0.83 9.94 6.14
C THR A 119 -0.65 11.46 5.99
N PRO A 120 0.56 12.02 5.84
CA PRO A 120 0.76 13.46 5.69
C PRO A 120 -0.07 14.11 4.58
N PRO A 121 -0.24 13.50 3.39
CA PRO A 121 -1.08 14.07 2.34
C PRO A 121 -2.55 14.34 2.74
N ILE A 122 -3.06 13.60 3.71
CA ILE A 122 -4.42 13.79 4.23
C ILE A 122 -4.53 15.10 5.04
N LEU A 123 -3.43 15.54 5.65
CA LEU A 123 -3.35 16.81 6.41
C LEU A 123 -3.11 18.02 5.50
N MET A 124 -2.57 17.84 4.29
CA MET A 124 -2.22 18.94 3.37
C MET A 124 -3.37 19.93 3.14
N PRO A 125 -4.62 19.50 2.90
CA PRO A 125 -5.69 20.47 2.70
C PRO A 125 -5.88 21.42 3.89
N ARG A 126 -5.78 20.92 5.10
CA ARG A 126 -5.90 21.74 6.32
C ARG A 126 -4.67 22.63 6.53
N TYR A 127 -3.50 22.14 6.19
CA TYR A 127 -2.26 22.90 6.25
C TYR A 127 -2.24 24.05 5.24
N LEU A 128 -2.71 23.82 4.02
CA LEU A 128 -2.69 24.81 2.95
C LEU A 128 -3.66 25.97 3.17
N SER A 129 -4.86 25.71 3.69
CA SER A 129 -5.87 26.76 3.93
C SER A 129 -7.01 26.26 4.78
N ASP A 130 -7.62 27.16 5.56
CA ASP A 130 -8.90 26.94 6.26
C ASP A 130 -10.10 26.88 5.30
N LYS A 131 -9.93 27.38 4.07
CA LYS A 131 -10.98 27.40 3.03
C LYS A 131 -10.80 26.21 2.08
N LYS A 132 -11.70 25.23 2.18
CA LYS A 132 -11.67 23.98 1.41
C LYS A 132 -11.42 24.18 -0.09
N LYS A 133 -12.11 25.12 -0.72
CA LYS A 133 -11.96 25.40 -2.16
C LYS A 133 -10.54 25.88 -2.50
N ILE A 134 -9.96 26.75 -1.68
CA ILE A 134 -8.61 27.27 -1.86
C ILE A 134 -7.59 26.17 -1.65
N ALA A 135 -7.69 25.42 -0.56
CA ALA A 135 -6.82 24.28 -0.26
C ALA A 135 -6.79 23.28 -1.42
N ARG A 136 -7.96 22.92 -1.94
CA ARG A 136 -8.06 22.00 -3.09
C ARG A 136 -7.40 22.58 -4.35
N GLN A 137 -7.64 23.83 -4.69
CA GLN A 137 -7.02 24.45 -5.87
C GLN A 137 -5.50 24.48 -5.76
N GLN A 138 -4.96 24.79 -4.58
CA GLN A 138 -3.52 24.74 -4.33
C GLN A 138 -2.98 23.30 -4.46
N LEU A 139 -3.70 22.31 -3.93
CA LEU A 139 -3.31 20.92 -4.03
C LEU A 139 -3.32 20.42 -5.49
N GLU A 140 -4.37 20.74 -6.25
CA GLU A 140 -4.50 20.36 -7.66
C GLU A 140 -3.38 20.95 -8.52
N SER A 141 -3.05 22.24 -8.33
CA SER A 141 -2.01 22.95 -9.08
C SER A 141 -0.58 22.68 -8.61
N MET A 142 -0.41 22.04 -7.45
CA MET A 142 0.91 21.78 -6.86
C MET A 142 1.72 20.82 -7.73
N ALA A 143 2.96 21.21 -8.06
CA ALA A 143 3.90 20.33 -8.75
C ALA A 143 4.25 19.11 -7.88
N ILE A 144 4.53 17.96 -8.50
CA ILE A 144 4.73 16.70 -7.77
C ILE A 144 5.91 16.78 -6.78
N HIS A 145 7.01 17.42 -7.14
CA HIS A 145 8.15 17.58 -6.24
C HIS A 145 7.79 18.39 -4.98
N LYS A 146 6.98 19.46 -5.13
CA LYS A 146 6.48 20.25 -4.00
C LYS A 146 5.54 19.45 -3.10
N TYR A 147 4.72 18.61 -3.68
CA TYR A 147 3.86 17.70 -2.94
C TYR A 147 4.68 16.69 -2.11
N GLN A 148 5.76 16.16 -2.68
CA GLN A 148 6.67 15.24 -2.00
C GLN A 148 7.42 15.94 -0.86
N GLU A 149 7.94 17.16 -1.08
CA GLU A 149 8.58 17.99 -0.06
C GLU A 149 7.63 18.28 1.09
N LEU A 150 6.40 18.71 0.80
CA LEU A 150 5.39 19.00 1.80
C LEU A 150 4.96 17.73 2.55
N SER A 151 4.88 16.59 1.87
CA SER A 151 4.62 15.31 2.53
C SER A 151 5.68 14.97 3.57
N LYS A 152 6.95 15.20 3.24
CA LYS A 152 8.08 14.99 4.16
C LYS A 152 8.05 15.97 5.33
N GLU A 153 7.84 17.26 5.06
CA GLU A 153 7.73 18.30 6.10
C GLU A 153 6.63 17.97 7.11
N LEU A 154 5.43 17.61 6.61
CA LEU A 154 4.31 17.23 7.48
C LEU A 154 4.57 15.94 8.25
N PHE A 155 5.29 14.97 7.67
CA PHE A 155 5.71 13.77 8.38
C PHE A 155 6.64 14.12 9.55
N GLU A 156 7.64 15.00 9.34
CA GLU A 156 8.53 15.47 10.38
C GLU A 156 7.76 16.20 11.50
N LYS A 157 6.77 17.04 11.14
CA LYS A 157 5.88 17.65 12.13
C LYS A 157 5.08 16.60 12.92
N MET A 158 4.53 15.59 12.26
CA MET A 158 3.81 14.51 12.95
C MET A 158 4.71 13.78 13.95
N THR A 159 5.98 13.62 13.64
CA THR A 159 6.96 12.97 14.52
C THR A 159 7.27 13.80 15.76
N THR A 160 7.38 15.13 15.62
CA THR A 160 7.79 16.05 16.69
C THR A 160 6.63 16.49 17.58
N ASP A 161 5.58 17.06 17.01
CA ASP A 161 4.45 17.66 17.74
C ASP A 161 3.11 16.92 17.57
N GLY A 162 3.08 15.86 16.74
CA GLY A 162 1.89 15.06 16.44
C GLY A 162 0.87 15.75 15.54
N CYS A 163 1.08 16.99 15.11
CA CYS A 163 0.18 17.77 14.26
C CYS A 163 -1.26 17.87 14.80
N ASN A 164 -1.46 17.97 16.10
CA ASN A 164 -2.80 17.94 16.70
C ASN A 164 -3.69 19.07 16.21
N ASP A 165 -3.15 20.25 15.95
CA ASP A 165 -3.83 21.40 15.36
C ASP A 165 -4.35 21.13 13.93
N LEU A 166 -3.59 20.35 13.13
CA LEU A 166 -4.00 19.96 11.79
C LEU A 166 -4.97 18.77 11.79
N LYS A 167 -4.81 17.84 12.74
CA LYS A 167 -5.73 16.70 12.92
C LYS A 167 -7.13 17.17 13.32
N GLU A 168 -7.20 18.27 14.07
CA GLU A 168 -8.47 18.86 14.42
C GLU A 168 -9.20 19.36 13.16
N ASN A 169 -10.43 18.92 12.98
CA ASN A 169 -11.28 19.30 11.86
C ASN A 169 -10.74 18.90 10.45
N MET A 170 -9.68 18.10 10.32
CA MET A 170 -9.16 17.68 9.02
C MET A 170 -10.21 17.01 8.14
N LEU A 171 -11.10 16.18 8.72
CA LEU A 171 -12.15 15.48 7.98
C LEU A 171 -13.11 16.43 7.26
N LYS A 172 -13.31 17.65 7.81
CA LYS A 172 -14.12 18.67 7.14
C LYS A 172 -13.52 19.16 5.82
N MET A 173 -12.20 18.98 5.64
CA MET A 173 -11.48 19.35 4.42
C MET A 173 -11.53 18.27 3.35
N LEU A 174 -11.90 17.03 3.71
CA LEU A 174 -11.84 15.83 2.86
C LEU A 174 -13.19 15.56 2.16
N ASP A 175 -13.70 16.54 1.38
CA ASP A 175 -14.83 16.27 0.49
C ASP A 175 -14.40 15.41 -0.71
N HIS A 176 -15.37 14.92 -1.48
CA HIS A 176 -15.16 14.07 -2.64
C HIS A 176 -14.07 14.61 -3.60
N LYS A 177 -14.14 15.90 -3.96
CA LYS A 177 -13.20 16.52 -4.89
C LYS A 177 -11.79 16.63 -4.29
N THR A 178 -11.67 16.91 -3.02
CA THR A 178 -10.37 16.97 -2.32
C THR A 178 -9.75 15.59 -2.23
N GLN A 179 -10.53 14.56 -1.91
CA GLN A 179 -10.04 13.18 -1.90
C GLN A 179 -9.61 12.71 -3.29
N LEU A 180 -10.32 13.11 -4.36
CA LEU A 180 -9.90 12.85 -5.73
C LEU A 180 -8.55 13.51 -6.05
N ALA A 181 -8.37 14.79 -5.64
CA ALA A 181 -7.11 15.51 -5.84
C ALA A 181 -5.95 14.81 -5.12
N ILE A 182 -6.15 14.34 -3.88
CA ILE A 182 -5.15 13.53 -3.15
C ILE A 182 -4.87 12.22 -3.89
N THR A 183 -5.91 11.49 -4.31
CA THR A 183 -5.75 10.21 -5.04
C THR A 183 -4.94 10.38 -6.32
N LYS A 184 -5.16 11.47 -7.08
CA LYS A 184 -4.40 11.77 -8.30
C LYS A 184 -2.92 12.10 -8.07
N LYS A 185 -2.53 12.42 -6.85
CA LYS A 185 -1.13 12.68 -6.45
C LYS A 185 -0.46 11.48 -5.78
N MET A 186 -1.18 10.39 -5.55
CA MET A 186 -0.60 9.17 -5.00
C MET A 186 0.41 8.56 -5.97
N PRO A 187 1.46 7.89 -5.46
CA PRO A 187 2.37 7.11 -6.29
C PRO A 187 1.61 6.15 -7.19
N SER A 188 1.95 6.14 -8.45
CA SER A 188 1.30 5.35 -9.49
C SER A 188 2.30 4.41 -10.17
N SER A 189 1.81 3.29 -10.68
CA SER A 189 2.55 2.34 -11.49
C SER A 189 1.60 1.61 -12.43
N THR A 190 2.06 0.58 -13.12
CA THR A 190 1.31 -0.19 -14.10
C THR A 190 1.00 -1.60 -13.59
N THR A 191 -0.06 -2.23 -14.13
CA THR A 191 -0.36 -3.63 -13.81
C THR A 191 0.73 -4.57 -14.32
N ARG A 192 1.41 -4.21 -15.42
CA ARG A 192 2.56 -4.96 -15.93
C ARG A 192 3.68 -5.01 -14.90
N GLU A 193 4.15 -3.85 -14.43
CA GLU A 193 5.23 -3.79 -13.45
C GLU A 193 4.89 -4.55 -12.17
N TYR A 194 3.66 -4.43 -11.67
CA TYR A 194 3.27 -5.12 -10.43
C TYR A 194 3.10 -6.62 -10.61
N ALA A 195 2.64 -7.09 -11.78
CA ALA A 195 2.61 -8.53 -12.07
C ALA A 195 4.03 -9.11 -12.19
N ASP A 196 4.91 -8.42 -12.93
CA ASP A 196 6.29 -8.82 -13.11
C ASP A 196 7.06 -8.75 -11.78
N PHE A 197 6.89 -7.71 -10.98
CA PHE A 197 7.48 -7.57 -9.65
C PHE A 197 7.05 -8.69 -8.70
N MET A 198 5.76 -9.00 -8.65
CA MET A 198 5.26 -10.12 -7.83
C MET A 198 5.82 -11.46 -8.31
N TYR A 199 5.95 -11.66 -9.63
CA TYR A 199 6.55 -12.86 -10.19
C TYR A 199 8.02 -13.00 -9.78
N GLU A 200 8.80 -11.92 -9.89
CA GLU A 200 10.21 -11.89 -9.53
C GLU A 200 10.46 -11.97 -8.02
N LEU A 201 9.55 -11.46 -7.18
CA LEU A 201 9.60 -11.67 -5.73
C LEU A 201 9.55 -13.16 -5.38
N GLY A 202 8.69 -13.92 -6.03
CA GLY A 202 8.62 -15.37 -5.88
C GLY A 202 9.72 -16.13 -6.62
N GLY A 203 10.37 -15.47 -7.59
CA GLY A 203 11.51 -15.97 -8.38
C GLY A 203 12.85 -15.67 -7.72
N ASN A 204 13.54 -14.66 -8.25
CA ASN A 204 14.96 -14.42 -7.98
C ASN A 204 15.25 -13.23 -7.05
N LEU A 205 14.28 -12.34 -6.79
CA LEU A 205 14.51 -11.16 -5.96
C LEU A 205 14.68 -11.47 -4.47
N LEU A 206 14.06 -12.54 -3.99
CA LEU A 206 14.16 -13.00 -2.61
C LEU A 206 14.79 -14.38 -2.54
N SER A 207 15.74 -14.58 -1.62
CA SER A 207 16.21 -15.92 -1.20
C SER A 207 15.08 -16.67 -0.48
N GLU A 208 15.19 -17.99 -0.32
CA GLU A 208 14.15 -18.79 0.35
C GLU A 208 13.84 -18.27 1.78
N LYS A 209 14.87 -17.91 2.55
CA LYS A 209 14.69 -17.31 3.89
C LYS A 209 13.96 -15.97 3.85
N GLU A 210 14.23 -15.16 2.82
CA GLU A 210 13.54 -13.90 2.62
C GLU A 210 12.09 -14.11 2.17
N LYS A 211 11.81 -15.14 1.35
CA LYS A 211 10.45 -15.53 0.96
C LYS A 211 9.64 -16.00 2.17
N ASP A 212 10.25 -16.75 3.07
CA ASP A 212 9.59 -17.18 4.32
C ASP A 212 9.25 -15.98 5.20
N LEU A 213 10.20 -15.06 5.38
CA LEU A 213 9.97 -13.82 6.14
C LEU A 213 8.89 -12.95 5.47
N PHE A 214 8.96 -12.78 4.14
CA PHE A 214 7.96 -12.04 3.39
C PHE A 214 6.58 -12.68 3.52
N SER A 215 6.50 -14.01 3.45
CA SER A 215 5.26 -14.77 3.64
C SER A 215 4.65 -14.53 5.02
N GLU A 216 5.46 -14.56 6.08
CA GLU A 216 4.99 -14.31 7.44
C GLU A 216 4.39 -12.90 7.60
N ILE A 217 4.93 -11.91 6.90
CA ILE A 217 4.43 -10.53 6.91
C ILE A 217 3.12 -10.42 6.13
N VAL A 218 3.02 -11.08 4.95
CA VAL A 218 1.93 -10.87 3.98
C VAL A 218 0.73 -11.76 4.26
N ILE A 219 0.95 -13.00 4.70
CA ILE A 219 -0.12 -14.00 4.81
C ILE A 219 -0.92 -13.78 6.10
N GLY A 220 -2.14 -13.26 5.96
CA GLY A 220 -3.18 -13.44 6.97
C GLY A 220 -3.60 -14.92 7.01
N LYS A 221 -3.88 -15.43 8.19
CA LYS A 221 -4.00 -16.87 8.56
C LYS A 221 -4.93 -17.77 7.73
N ASN A 222 -5.70 -17.28 6.74
CA ASN A 222 -6.82 -18.04 6.17
C ASN A 222 -6.90 -18.14 4.64
N ILE A 223 -5.86 -17.79 3.89
CA ILE A 223 -5.94 -17.76 2.41
C ILE A 223 -5.07 -18.84 1.75
N LYS A 224 -4.05 -19.35 2.44
CA LYS A 224 -3.13 -20.36 1.90
C LYS A 224 -3.73 -21.76 2.04
N SER A 225 -3.88 -22.49 0.91
CA SER A 225 -4.17 -23.92 0.94
C SER A 225 -2.90 -24.73 1.29
N GLU A 226 -3.05 -25.98 1.73
CA GLU A 226 -1.91 -26.89 2.00
C GLU A 226 -1.07 -27.14 0.74
N GLU A 227 -1.65 -26.96 -0.45
CA GLU A 227 -1.03 -27.14 -1.75
C GLU A 227 -0.16 -25.97 -2.19
N ASP A 228 -0.34 -24.80 -1.55
CA ASP A 228 0.38 -23.59 -1.89
C ASP A 228 1.72 -23.53 -1.15
N ALA A 229 2.83 -23.50 -1.89
CA ALA A 229 4.13 -23.17 -1.33
C ALA A 229 4.15 -21.69 -0.90
N TYR A 230 3.65 -20.78 -1.77
CA TYR A 230 3.53 -19.35 -1.49
C TYR A 230 2.19 -18.83 -2.04
N PHE A 231 1.52 -17.99 -1.24
CA PHE A 231 0.36 -17.21 -1.64
C PHE A 231 0.46 -15.81 -1.03
N TRP A 232 0.75 -14.83 -1.86
CA TRP A 232 0.92 -13.43 -1.45
C TRP A 232 -0.11 -12.55 -2.11
N TYR A 233 -0.78 -11.74 -1.34
CA TYR A 233 -1.80 -10.84 -1.83
C TYR A 233 -1.71 -9.49 -1.12
N LYS A 234 -1.82 -8.41 -1.89
CA LYS A 234 -2.04 -7.06 -1.36
C LYS A 234 -3.04 -6.32 -2.20
N GLY A 235 -4.15 -5.93 -1.57
CA GLY A 235 -5.12 -5.01 -2.15
C GLY A 235 -4.88 -3.56 -1.72
N GLY A 236 -5.34 -2.63 -2.55
CA GLY A 236 -5.39 -1.20 -2.27
C GLY A 236 -6.72 -0.61 -2.69
N ALA A 237 -7.21 0.37 -1.94
CA ALA A 237 -8.46 1.05 -2.26
C ALA A 237 -8.45 2.50 -1.80
N THR A 238 -9.01 3.38 -2.64
CA THR A 238 -9.55 4.67 -2.25
C THR A 238 -11.02 4.73 -2.70
N MET A 239 -11.65 5.89 -2.60
CA MET A 239 -12.96 6.08 -3.23
C MET A 239 -12.91 5.92 -4.77
N PHE A 240 -11.77 6.14 -5.39
CA PHE A 240 -11.58 6.31 -6.83
C PHE A 240 -10.74 5.22 -7.51
N VAL A 241 -10.08 4.36 -6.74
CA VAL A 241 -9.26 3.26 -7.28
C VAL A 241 -9.43 2.01 -6.44
N LEU A 242 -9.36 0.85 -7.13
CA LEU A 242 -9.17 -0.47 -6.56
C LEU A 242 -7.96 -1.08 -7.24
N THR A 243 -7.04 -1.59 -6.46
CA THR A 243 -5.78 -2.16 -6.95
C THR A 243 -5.48 -3.46 -6.23
N SER A 244 -4.78 -4.36 -6.90
CA SER A 244 -4.30 -5.61 -6.30
C SER A 244 -3.06 -6.12 -6.98
N ALA A 245 -2.22 -6.80 -6.21
CA ALA A 245 -1.11 -7.60 -6.68
C ALA A 245 -1.12 -8.93 -5.94
N LEU A 246 -1.02 -10.04 -6.67
CA LEU A 246 -1.08 -11.40 -6.17
C LEU A 246 0.02 -12.24 -6.79
N TYR A 247 0.65 -13.08 -5.98
CA TYR A 247 1.53 -14.16 -6.39
C TYR A 247 1.11 -15.47 -5.75
N ARG A 248 1.08 -16.53 -6.56
CA ARG A 248 0.81 -17.89 -6.09
C ARG A 248 1.82 -18.86 -6.69
N LYS A 249 2.37 -19.76 -5.85
CA LYS A 249 3.17 -20.91 -6.28
C LYS A 249 2.56 -22.18 -5.69
N PHE A 250 2.14 -23.12 -6.55
CA PHE A 250 1.48 -24.37 -6.17
C PHE A 250 1.91 -25.49 -7.12
N TYR A 251 2.27 -26.66 -6.60
CA TYR A 251 2.71 -27.83 -7.39
C TYR A 251 3.70 -27.47 -8.52
N GLY A 252 4.63 -26.57 -8.27
CA GLY A 252 5.59 -26.11 -9.28
C GLY A 252 5.08 -25.11 -10.30
N ASN A 253 3.77 -24.83 -10.33
CA ASN A 253 3.18 -23.77 -11.16
C ASN A 253 3.26 -22.43 -10.45
N THR A 254 3.42 -21.37 -11.24
CA THR A 254 3.50 -19.99 -10.76
C THR A 254 2.49 -19.11 -11.48
N ILE A 255 1.76 -18.30 -10.73
CA ILE A 255 0.82 -17.31 -11.25
C ILE A 255 1.06 -15.99 -10.54
N ALA A 256 1.20 -14.92 -11.33
CA ALA A 256 1.16 -13.54 -10.84
C ALA A 256 -0.03 -12.82 -11.51
N VAL A 257 -0.82 -12.11 -10.71
CA VAL A 257 -1.98 -11.35 -11.17
C VAL A 257 -1.91 -9.94 -10.60
N SER A 258 -2.08 -8.94 -11.46
CA SER A 258 -2.27 -7.56 -11.05
C SER A 258 -3.49 -6.99 -11.75
N LEU A 259 -4.37 -6.34 -10.96
CA LEU A 259 -5.60 -5.73 -11.47
C LEU A 259 -5.77 -4.35 -10.84
N PHE A 260 -5.90 -3.32 -11.69
CA PHE A 260 -6.15 -1.94 -11.27
C PHE A 260 -7.39 -1.41 -11.96
N ILE A 261 -8.29 -0.81 -11.20
CA ILE A 261 -9.50 -0.16 -11.70
C ILE A 261 -9.54 1.25 -11.15
N LYS A 262 -9.93 2.21 -12.00
CA LYS A 262 -10.06 3.63 -11.64
C LYS A 262 -11.39 4.17 -12.15
N ASP A 263 -12.06 4.92 -11.29
CA ASP A 263 -13.23 5.71 -11.64
C ASP A 263 -13.18 7.06 -10.89
N ASP A 264 -12.99 8.15 -11.62
CA ASP A 264 -12.88 9.50 -11.04
C ASP A 264 -14.21 9.98 -10.41
N THR A 265 -15.35 9.31 -10.70
CA THR A 265 -16.62 9.57 -10.03
C THR A 265 -16.78 8.77 -8.73
N GLY A 266 -16.09 7.64 -8.62
CA GLY A 266 -16.19 6.69 -7.52
C GLY A 266 -17.49 5.88 -7.49
N GLY A 267 -18.44 6.16 -8.38
CA GLY A 267 -19.76 5.54 -8.38
C GLY A 267 -19.73 4.06 -8.75
N GLU A 268 -19.01 3.72 -9.81
CA GLU A 268 -18.86 2.34 -10.28
C GLU A 268 -18.09 1.46 -9.29
N LEU A 269 -17.12 2.03 -8.58
CA LEU A 269 -16.31 1.26 -7.63
C LEU A 269 -17.10 0.86 -6.38
N TYR A 270 -18.22 1.50 -6.10
CA TYR A 270 -19.02 1.20 -4.90
C TYR A 270 -19.52 -0.26 -4.88
N TRP A 271 -20.03 -0.75 -6.01
CA TRP A 271 -20.51 -2.13 -6.11
C TRP A 271 -19.40 -3.11 -6.50
N ILE A 272 -18.43 -2.70 -7.35
CA ILE A 272 -17.30 -3.54 -7.76
C ILE A 272 -16.46 -3.95 -6.56
N ARG A 273 -16.30 -3.09 -5.56
CA ARG A 273 -15.49 -3.34 -4.37
C ARG A 273 -15.80 -4.66 -3.67
N ASN A 274 -17.08 -5.05 -3.64
CA ASN A 274 -17.52 -6.26 -2.95
C ASN A 274 -17.09 -7.55 -3.66
N ILE A 275 -16.86 -7.50 -4.96
CA ILE A 275 -16.50 -8.67 -5.79
C ILE A 275 -15.03 -8.61 -6.27
N PHE A 276 -14.36 -7.48 -6.09
CA PHE A 276 -13.02 -7.24 -6.64
C PHE A 276 -11.98 -8.25 -6.15
N ASN A 277 -11.93 -8.48 -4.84
CA ASN A 277 -10.98 -9.43 -4.25
C ASN A 277 -11.28 -10.86 -4.69
N ASP A 278 -12.55 -11.27 -4.70
CA ASP A 278 -12.96 -12.60 -5.10
C ASP A 278 -12.62 -12.85 -6.57
N PHE A 279 -12.81 -11.86 -7.45
CA PHE A 279 -12.42 -11.95 -8.85
C PHE A 279 -10.91 -12.18 -9.02
N VAL A 280 -10.07 -11.42 -8.32
CA VAL A 280 -8.61 -11.55 -8.39
C VAL A 280 -8.16 -12.91 -7.84
N ILE A 281 -8.70 -13.32 -6.70
CA ILE A 281 -8.37 -14.59 -6.05
C ILE A 281 -8.83 -15.75 -6.93
N SER A 282 -10.06 -15.73 -7.44
CA SER A 282 -10.56 -16.77 -8.35
C SER A 282 -9.74 -16.86 -9.62
N THR A 283 -9.29 -15.73 -10.17
CA THR A 283 -8.35 -15.72 -11.31
C THR A 283 -7.06 -16.45 -11.00
N ALA A 284 -6.57 -16.40 -9.77
CA ALA A 284 -5.35 -17.10 -9.36
C ALA A 284 -5.59 -18.58 -9.01
N LEU A 285 -6.75 -18.91 -8.44
CA LEU A 285 -7.03 -20.25 -7.92
C LEU A 285 -7.68 -21.20 -8.94
N ASP A 286 -8.56 -20.70 -9.81
CA ASP A 286 -9.42 -21.48 -10.68
C ASP A 286 -8.98 -21.36 -12.15
N ALA A 287 -8.59 -22.49 -12.75
CA ALA A 287 -8.14 -22.56 -14.15
C ALA A 287 -9.29 -22.29 -15.14
N ASP A 288 -10.46 -22.83 -14.87
CA ASP A 288 -11.63 -22.67 -15.75
C ASP A 288 -12.13 -21.23 -15.71
N PHE A 289 -12.09 -20.61 -14.52
CA PHE A 289 -12.40 -19.19 -14.37
C PHE A 289 -11.42 -18.31 -15.16
N ARG A 290 -10.11 -18.62 -15.12
CA ARG A 290 -9.10 -17.90 -15.92
C ARG A 290 -9.38 -17.98 -17.42
N GLU A 291 -9.75 -19.15 -17.95
CA GLU A 291 -10.06 -19.26 -19.37
C GLU A 291 -11.32 -18.46 -19.74
N LYS A 292 -12.38 -18.48 -18.91
CA LYS A 292 -13.55 -17.62 -19.09
C LYS A 292 -13.20 -16.14 -19.10
N VAL A 293 -12.33 -15.71 -18.19
CA VAL A 293 -11.83 -14.32 -18.15
C VAL A 293 -11.08 -13.98 -19.44
N LYS A 294 -10.21 -14.87 -19.93
CA LYS A 294 -9.49 -14.65 -21.20
C LYS A 294 -10.44 -14.57 -22.40
N GLU A 295 -11.47 -15.39 -22.44
CA GLU A 295 -12.45 -15.39 -23.52
C GLU A 295 -13.31 -14.12 -23.51
N SER A 296 -13.73 -13.66 -22.32
CA SER A 296 -14.61 -12.49 -22.18
C SER A 296 -13.90 -11.15 -22.41
N LEU A 297 -12.57 -11.13 -22.34
CA LEU A 297 -11.76 -9.91 -22.48
C LEU A 297 -10.97 -9.84 -23.81
N ARG A 298 -11.20 -10.81 -24.72
CA ARG A 298 -10.72 -10.80 -26.11
C ARG A 298 -11.73 -10.09 -27.02
#